data_f4161e354a1ade87d8876e3260a147c9
#
_entry.id   f4161e354a1ade87d8876e3260a147c9
#
_cell.length_a   1.000
_cell.length_b   1.000
_cell.length_c   1.000
_cell.angle_alpha   90.00
_cell.angle_beta   90.00
_cell.angle_gamma   90.00
#
_symmetry.space_group_name_H-M   'P 1'
#
loop_
_entity.id
_entity.type
_entity.pdbx_description
1 polymer ?
#
loop_
_entity_poly.entity_id
_entity_poly.type
_entity_poly.pdbx_seq_one_letter_code
_entity_poly.pdbx_strand_id
1 'polypeptide(L)'
;ARDAALAATQDESNASLPYVGADVGADVGADVGVDVGADVDKAAPGDAASGAQAPSDVRDETTTPASDAASKPPAKPADIKFGTSGAKVQLFGTVEFKRPLSSLPNWLDLLKRNAKAPIFIPGKYFKKNVTWDGFKDKVQGKSPMDLLRHVNSFWNTWPYKEDIINWGVEDYWAIPAEFLKKSGDCEDYAIVKYFTLKELGIPRENMRIVVVRDTVRNMAHAVLAVYMDGDAYILDNLSNAVLSHSRIRQYSPQYSVNEVGRWAHLKGRKVK
;
A
#
# COMPACT_ATOMS: atom_id res chain seq x y z
N ALA A 1 37.62 -38.38 37.23
CA ALA A 1 37.35 -37.70 38.52
C ALA A 1 37.21 -36.20 38.24
N ARG A 2 36.07 -35.71 38.65
CA ARG A 2 35.60 -34.35 38.81
C ARG A 2 34.95 -33.68 37.62
N ASP A 3 33.62 -33.74 37.74
CA ASP A 3 32.61 -32.90 37.16
C ASP A 3 32.84 -31.41 37.40
N ALA A 4 32.53 -30.59 36.38
CA ALA A 4 32.08 -29.25 36.61
C ALA A 4 31.03 -28.89 35.52
N ALA A 5 29.78 -28.96 35.92
CA ALA A 5 28.65 -28.44 35.17
C ALA A 5 28.75 -26.90 35.10
N LEU A 6 28.65 -26.36 33.88
CA LEU A 6 28.44 -24.92 33.71
C LEU A 6 26.98 -24.74 33.30
N ALA A 7 26.18 -24.26 34.21
CA ALA A 7 24.81 -23.83 34.00
C ALA A 7 24.76 -22.60 33.09
N ALA A 8 24.12 -22.74 31.95
CA ALA A 8 23.76 -21.62 31.10
C ALA A 8 22.51 -20.96 31.68
N THR A 9 22.64 -19.73 32.14
CA THR A 9 21.53 -18.87 32.49
C THR A 9 20.81 -18.45 31.21
N GLN A 10 19.56 -18.88 31.09
CA GLN A 10 18.60 -18.37 30.09
C GLN A 10 18.22 -16.95 30.51
N ASP A 11 18.54 -15.98 29.71
CA ASP A 11 18.00 -14.63 29.81
C ASP A 11 16.74 -14.56 28.94
N GLU A 12 15.59 -14.76 29.57
CA GLU A 12 14.28 -14.55 28.99
C GLU A 12 13.98 -13.04 29.04
N SER A 13 14.29 -12.29 27.99
CA SER A 13 13.69 -11.00 27.76
C SER A 13 12.76 -11.06 26.55
N ASN A 14 11.65 -11.75 26.75
CA ASN A 14 10.47 -11.64 25.90
C ASN A 14 9.67 -10.41 26.33
N ALA A 15 10.08 -9.24 25.88
CA ALA A 15 9.33 -8.01 26.14
C ALA A 15 8.23 -7.88 25.07
N SER A 16 7.12 -8.55 25.30
CA SER A 16 5.82 -8.12 24.80
C SER A 16 5.48 -6.81 25.50
N LEU A 17 5.53 -5.71 24.79
CA LEU A 17 5.04 -4.43 25.33
C LEU A 17 3.52 -4.47 25.36
N PRO A 18 2.88 -4.18 26.50
CA PRO A 18 1.42 -4.14 26.57
C PRO A 18 0.87 -2.97 25.75
N TYR A 19 -0.10 -3.27 24.92
CA TYR A 19 -0.99 -2.31 24.31
C TYR A 19 -1.84 -1.69 25.42
N VAL A 20 -1.64 -0.42 25.72
CA VAL A 20 -2.51 0.33 26.59
C VAL A 20 -3.62 0.92 25.74
N GLY A 21 -4.76 0.23 25.72
CA GLY A 21 -6.01 0.79 25.22
C GLY A 21 -6.42 1.97 26.10
N ALA A 22 -6.43 3.18 25.55
CA ALA A 22 -7.05 4.32 26.18
C ALA A 22 -8.52 4.35 25.78
N ASP A 23 -9.33 3.93 26.71
CA ASP A 23 -10.77 4.14 26.77
C ASP A 23 -11.01 5.66 26.90
N VAL A 24 -11.60 6.31 25.93
CA VAL A 24 -12.16 7.65 26.04
C VAL A 24 -13.58 7.61 25.52
N GLY A 25 -14.48 7.21 26.40
CA GLY A 25 -15.87 7.55 26.29
C GLY A 25 -16.05 9.06 26.48
N ALA A 26 -16.59 9.74 25.52
CA ALA A 26 -17.17 11.05 25.68
C ALA A 26 -18.48 11.10 24.91
N ASP A 27 -19.50 10.89 25.66
CA ASP A 27 -20.89 11.22 25.46
C ASP A 27 -21.03 12.74 25.23
N VAL A 28 -21.54 13.15 24.08
CA VAL A 28 -22.20 14.46 23.92
C VAL A 28 -23.35 14.29 22.95
N GLY A 29 -24.52 14.08 23.50
CA GLY A 29 -25.78 14.33 22.83
C GLY A 29 -25.99 15.82 22.58
N ALA A 30 -26.40 16.17 21.38
CA ALA A 30 -27.14 17.38 21.12
C ALA A 30 -28.06 17.15 19.92
N ASP A 31 -29.27 16.97 20.27
CA ASP A 31 -30.50 17.04 19.52
C ASP A 31 -30.65 18.44 18.87
N VAL A 32 -30.83 18.51 17.56
CA VAL A 32 -31.52 19.62 16.91
C VAL A 32 -32.29 19.07 15.71
N GLY A 33 -33.56 18.83 15.95
CA GLY A 33 -34.55 18.62 14.91
C GLY A 33 -34.81 19.92 14.13
N VAL A 34 -34.88 19.83 12.82
CA VAL A 34 -35.65 20.75 12.00
C VAL A 34 -36.39 19.97 10.93
N ASP A 35 -37.68 19.93 11.18
CA ASP A 35 -38.75 19.51 10.30
C ASP A 35 -39.00 20.60 9.24
N VAL A 36 -39.08 20.25 7.96
CA VAL A 36 -39.87 20.97 6.97
C VAL A 36 -40.36 20.04 5.85
N GLY A 37 -41.56 19.81 5.86
CA GLY A 37 -42.70 19.61 5.03
C GLY A 37 -42.54 19.39 3.53
N ALA A 38 -43.38 18.45 3.13
CA ALA A 38 -43.73 18.07 1.78
C ALA A 38 -44.31 19.24 0.98
N ASP A 39 -44.14 19.21 -0.35
CA ASP A 39 -45.29 19.27 -1.23
C ASP A 39 -45.01 18.70 -2.64
N VAL A 40 -46.02 18.02 -3.10
CA VAL A 40 -46.20 17.31 -4.36
C VAL A 40 -46.56 18.35 -5.44
N ASP A 41 -46.07 18.25 -6.68
CA ASP A 41 -47.01 18.32 -7.79
C ASP A 41 -46.49 17.70 -9.11
N LYS A 42 -47.41 17.10 -9.73
CA LYS A 42 -47.48 16.30 -10.94
C LYS A 42 -47.61 17.22 -12.17
N ALA A 43 -46.96 16.93 -13.27
CA ALA A 43 -47.58 16.89 -14.61
C ALA A 43 -46.61 16.45 -15.75
N ALA A 44 -46.96 15.47 -16.49
CA ALA A 44 -46.73 15.26 -17.91
C ALA A 44 -48.06 15.49 -18.64
N PRO A 45 -48.19 15.40 -19.98
CA PRO A 45 -47.21 15.28 -21.07
C PRO A 45 -47.51 16.26 -22.25
N GLY A 46 -46.75 16.20 -23.35
CA GLY A 46 -47.08 16.91 -24.58
C GLY A 46 -46.18 16.56 -25.76
N ASP A 47 -46.76 15.91 -26.72
CA ASP A 47 -46.32 15.42 -28.02
C ASP A 47 -45.97 16.50 -29.05
N ALA A 48 -45.30 16.00 -30.09
CA ALA A 48 -45.36 16.34 -31.53
C ALA A 48 -44.03 16.77 -32.12
N ALA A 49 -43.37 15.97 -32.89
CA ALA A 49 -43.58 15.49 -34.27
C ALA A 49 -43.04 16.42 -35.34
N SER A 50 -42.42 15.80 -36.35
CA SER A 50 -42.20 16.25 -37.75
C SER A 50 -40.92 17.10 -37.98
N GLY A 51 -40.10 16.84 -38.93
CA GLY A 51 -40.09 15.96 -40.09
C GLY A 51 -38.98 16.38 -41.06
N ALA A 52 -38.50 15.41 -41.76
CA ALA A 52 -38.10 15.44 -43.16
C ALA A 52 -36.77 16.12 -43.61
N GLN A 53 -35.94 15.32 -44.15
CA GLN A 53 -35.49 15.08 -45.51
C GLN A 53 -34.08 15.56 -45.82
N ALA A 54 -33.31 14.56 -46.30
CA ALA A 54 -32.10 14.71 -47.08
C ALA A 54 -32.43 15.17 -48.53
N PRO A 55 -31.43 15.62 -49.30
CA PRO A 55 -30.98 14.74 -50.35
C PRO A 55 -29.45 14.70 -50.58
N SER A 56 -29.09 13.54 -51.14
CA SER A 56 -27.93 13.14 -51.88
C SER A 56 -27.36 14.16 -52.86
N ASP A 57 -26.04 14.22 -53.03
CA ASP A 57 -25.41 13.94 -54.31
C ASP A 57 -23.91 13.64 -54.23
N VAL A 58 -23.53 12.75 -55.10
CA VAL A 58 -22.31 12.05 -55.46
C VAL A 58 -21.33 12.95 -56.20
N ARG A 59 -20.02 12.73 -56.02
CA ARG A 59 -18.90 12.62 -57.00
C ARG A 59 -17.58 12.77 -56.25
N ASP A 60 -16.79 11.80 -56.26
CA ASP A 60 -15.91 11.05 -57.17
C ASP A 60 -14.48 11.64 -57.29
N GLU A 61 -13.57 10.72 -56.99
CA GLU A 61 -12.16 10.61 -57.43
C GLU A 61 -11.15 11.71 -57.04
N THR A 62 -10.10 11.34 -56.26
CA THR A 62 -8.78 10.95 -56.80
C THR A 62 -7.81 10.49 -55.72
N THR A 63 -7.40 9.27 -55.85
CA THR A 63 -6.08 8.61 -55.61
C THR A 63 -4.96 9.38 -54.92
N THR A 64 -4.54 8.82 -53.73
CA THR A 64 -3.20 8.39 -53.24
C THR A 64 -1.99 9.33 -53.33
N PRO A 65 -0.98 9.18 -52.46
CA PRO A 65 -0.54 7.95 -51.80
C PRO A 65 -0.29 8.04 -50.29
N ALA A 66 -0.32 6.87 -49.67
CA ALA A 66 0.12 6.58 -48.33
C ALA A 66 1.57 7.04 -48.07
N SER A 67 1.76 7.85 -47.09
CA SER A 67 3.06 7.99 -46.44
C SER A 67 3.11 7.02 -45.26
N ASP A 68 3.95 6.01 -45.38
CA ASP A 68 4.39 5.15 -44.29
C ASP A 68 4.93 5.99 -43.13
N ALA A 69 4.06 6.37 -42.22
CA ALA A 69 4.49 6.73 -40.89
C ALA A 69 4.77 5.43 -40.12
N ALA A 70 6.00 4.92 -40.27
CA ALA A 70 6.53 3.88 -39.42
C ALA A 70 6.28 4.28 -38.01
N SER A 71 5.33 3.62 -37.35
CA SER A 71 5.07 3.74 -35.94
C SER A 71 6.35 3.36 -35.19
N LYS A 72 7.00 4.38 -34.62
CA LYS A 72 8.14 4.22 -33.73
C LYS A 72 7.73 3.21 -32.65
N PRO A 73 8.49 2.13 -32.46
CA PRO A 73 8.14 1.16 -31.39
C PRO A 73 8.04 1.90 -30.09
N PRO A 74 7.10 1.51 -29.17
CA PRO A 74 6.96 2.15 -27.89
C PRO A 74 8.32 2.14 -27.18
N ALA A 75 8.74 3.30 -26.70
CA ALA A 75 9.99 3.44 -25.96
C ALA A 75 9.99 2.41 -24.84
N LYS A 76 11.05 1.59 -24.77
CA LYS A 76 11.29 0.72 -23.62
C LYS A 76 11.08 1.57 -22.36
N PRO A 77 10.44 1.03 -21.31
CA PRO A 77 10.38 1.72 -20.03
C PRO A 77 11.79 2.19 -19.70
N ALA A 78 11.96 3.48 -19.39
CA ALA A 78 13.24 3.99 -18.96
C ALA A 78 13.77 3.05 -17.88
N ASP A 79 15.03 2.60 -18.00
CA ASP A 79 15.67 1.71 -17.05
C ASP A 79 15.62 2.39 -15.67
N ILE A 80 14.58 2.03 -14.91
CA ILE A 80 14.37 2.53 -13.54
C ILE A 80 15.48 1.89 -12.73
N LYS A 81 16.47 2.67 -12.36
CA LYS A 81 17.47 2.25 -11.39
C LYS A 81 16.82 2.25 -10.02
N PHE A 82 16.08 1.19 -9.71
CA PHE A 82 15.80 0.88 -8.31
C PHE A 82 17.16 0.69 -7.66
N GLY A 83 17.58 1.69 -6.87
CA GLY A 83 18.87 1.65 -6.20
C GLY A 83 18.93 0.41 -5.33
N THR A 84 20.02 -0.33 -5.48
CA THR A 84 20.32 -1.47 -4.61
C THR A 84 20.17 -1.02 -3.16
N SER A 85 19.22 -1.65 -2.48
CA SER A 85 18.88 -1.60 -1.06
C SER A 85 19.64 -0.59 -0.22
N GLY A 86 18.93 0.23 0.41
CA GLY A 86 19.13 1.04 1.62
C GLY A 86 20.45 1.13 2.38
N ALA A 87 21.55 0.57 1.91
CA ALA A 87 22.85 0.65 2.59
C ALA A 87 23.38 2.10 2.75
N LYS A 88 22.77 3.08 2.06
CA LYS A 88 23.13 4.49 2.15
C LYS A 88 22.01 5.38 2.72
N VAL A 89 20.76 4.88 2.78
CA VAL A 89 19.62 5.65 3.28
C VAL A 89 19.43 5.36 4.76
N GLN A 90 19.67 6.34 5.60
CA GLN A 90 19.32 6.27 7.03
C GLN A 90 17.82 6.53 7.18
N LEU A 91 17.03 5.50 7.09
CA LEU A 91 15.57 5.60 7.11
C LEU A 91 15.08 6.33 8.36
N PHE A 92 14.39 7.46 8.19
CA PHE A 92 13.98 8.39 9.26
C PHE A 92 15.13 8.84 10.18
N GLY A 93 16.38 8.86 9.65
CA GLY A 93 17.56 9.29 10.43
C GLY A 93 18.03 8.26 11.47
N THR A 94 17.73 6.99 11.29
CA THR A 94 18.13 5.91 12.22
C THR A 94 19.27 5.08 11.69
N VAL A 95 19.95 4.38 12.60
CA VAL A 95 20.94 3.34 12.30
C VAL A 95 20.24 1.98 12.34
N GLU A 96 20.55 1.15 11.35
CA GLU A 96 19.90 -0.14 11.15
C GLU A 96 20.81 -1.30 11.58
N PHE A 97 20.23 -2.28 12.25
CA PHE A 97 20.90 -3.51 12.66
C PHE A 97 20.14 -4.71 12.13
N LYS A 98 20.78 -5.49 11.28
CA LYS A 98 20.17 -6.70 10.74
C LYS A 98 19.91 -7.72 11.85
N ARG A 99 18.73 -8.33 11.82
CA ARG A 99 18.27 -9.38 12.73
C ARG A 99 17.81 -10.60 11.94
N PRO A 100 17.81 -11.79 12.52
CA PRO A 100 17.30 -12.98 11.84
C PRO A 100 15.79 -12.84 11.61
N LEU A 101 15.30 -13.30 10.45
CA LEU A 101 13.88 -13.32 10.12
C LEU A 101 13.07 -14.22 11.08
N SER A 102 13.69 -15.22 11.66
CA SER A 102 13.06 -16.10 12.66
C SER A 102 12.56 -15.35 13.90
N SER A 103 13.07 -14.15 14.16
CA SER A 103 12.57 -13.28 15.23
C SER A 103 11.26 -12.55 14.90
N LEU A 104 10.66 -12.81 13.75
CA LEU A 104 9.35 -12.29 13.35
C LEU A 104 8.50 -13.42 12.74
N PRO A 105 7.97 -14.33 13.56
CA PRO A 105 7.23 -15.52 13.11
C PRO A 105 5.96 -15.15 12.32
N ASN A 106 5.27 -14.06 12.64
CA ASN A 106 4.08 -13.59 11.92
C ASN A 106 4.40 -13.31 10.44
N TRP A 107 5.55 -12.70 10.15
CA TRP A 107 5.99 -12.48 8.78
C TRP A 107 6.27 -13.78 8.04
N LEU A 108 6.93 -14.73 8.68
CA LEU A 108 7.25 -16.03 8.07
C LEU A 108 5.99 -16.85 7.79
N ASP A 109 5.02 -16.80 8.69
CA ASP A 109 3.71 -17.42 8.49
C ASP A 109 2.94 -16.75 7.34
N LEU A 110 2.91 -15.42 7.32
CA LEU A 110 2.31 -14.65 6.25
C LEU A 110 2.86 -15.05 4.88
N LEU A 111 4.18 -15.17 4.73
CA LEU A 111 4.80 -15.60 3.47
C LEU A 111 4.32 -16.98 3.03
N LYS A 112 4.20 -17.95 3.98
CA LYS A 112 3.70 -19.31 3.71
C LYS A 112 2.22 -19.29 3.29
N ARG A 113 1.39 -18.48 3.96
CA ARG A 113 -0.05 -18.34 3.63
C ARG A 113 -0.23 -17.67 2.27
N ASN A 114 0.51 -16.59 2.00
CA ASN A 114 0.43 -15.85 0.74
C ASN A 114 0.83 -16.72 -0.47
N ALA A 115 1.83 -17.57 -0.33
CA ALA A 115 2.24 -18.50 -1.39
C ALA A 115 1.13 -19.49 -1.79
N LYS A 116 0.23 -19.82 -0.85
CA LYS A 116 -0.91 -20.74 -1.08
C LYS A 116 -2.16 -20.06 -1.62
N ALA A 117 -2.24 -18.75 -1.55
CA ALA A 117 -3.44 -17.99 -1.93
C ALA A 117 -3.10 -16.77 -2.80
N PRO A 118 -2.51 -16.98 -4.00
CA PRO A 118 -2.13 -15.88 -4.88
C PRO A 118 -3.36 -15.11 -5.39
N ILE A 119 -3.25 -13.78 -5.45
CA ILE A 119 -4.27 -12.91 -6.03
C ILE A 119 -3.79 -12.16 -7.28
N PHE A 120 -2.49 -12.10 -7.50
CA PHE A 120 -1.87 -11.41 -8.63
C PHE A 120 -1.78 -12.36 -9.84
N ILE A 121 -2.92 -12.91 -10.23
CA ILE A 121 -3.05 -13.88 -11.32
C ILE A 121 -4.01 -13.35 -12.38
N PRO A 122 -3.86 -13.75 -13.66
CA PRO A 122 -4.74 -13.30 -14.74
C PRO A 122 -6.23 -13.47 -14.41
N GLY A 123 -7.04 -12.47 -14.74
CA GLY A 123 -8.48 -12.49 -14.54
C GLY A 123 -8.95 -12.29 -13.09
N LYS A 124 -8.05 -12.22 -12.10
CA LYS A 124 -8.45 -12.02 -10.70
C LYS A 124 -9.03 -10.64 -10.47
N TYR A 125 -10.26 -10.59 -9.96
CA TYR A 125 -10.93 -9.35 -9.57
C TYR A 125 -10.43 -8.85 -8.22
N PHE A 126 -10.08 -7.56 -8.16
CA PHE A 126 -9.78 -6.81 -6.93
C PHE A 126 -11.01 -6.04 -6.44
N LYS A 127 -11.75 -5.47 -7.38
CA LYS A 127 -13.03 -4.77 -7.17
C LYS A 127 -13.96 -5.05 -8.35
N LYS A 128 -15.23 -4.63 -8.22
CA LYS A 128 -16.15 -4.59 -9.36
C LYS A 128 -15.49 -3.84 -10.53
N ASN A 129 -15.38 -4.49 -11.66
CA ASN A 129 -14.77 -3.96 -12.90
C ASN A 129 -13.25 -3.65 -12.82
N VAL A 130 -12.52 -4.14 -11.82
CA VAL A 130 -11.06 -4.00 -11.76
C VAL A 130 -10.43 -5.37 -11.56
N THR A 131 -9.83 -5.90 -12.63
CA THR A 131 -9.01 -7.11 -12.57
C THR A 131 -7.54 -6.77 -12.38
N TRP A 132 -6.74 -7.77 -12.00
CA TRP A 132 -5.28 -7.62 -11.96
C TRP A 132 -4.71 -7.16 -13.30
N ASP A 133 -5.19 -7.75 -14.41
CA ASP A 133 -4.73 -7.37 -15.75
C ASP A 133 -5.07 -5.91 -16.07
N GLY A 134 -6.33 -5.51 -15.87
CA GLY A 134 -6.73 -4.12 -16.06
C GLY A 134 -6.03 -3.14 -15.09
N PHE A 135 -5.58 -3.59 -13.92
CA PHE A 135 -4.72 -2.79 -13.04
C PHE A 135 -3.32 -2.65 -13.63
N LYS A 136 -2.71 -3.73 -14.14
CA LYS A 136 -1.40 -3.68 -14.82
C LYS A 136 -1.41 -2.75 -16.01
N ASP A 137 -2.45 -2.82 -16.85
CA ASP A 137 -2.60 -1.97 -18.02
C ASP A 137 -2.61 -0.47 -17.66
N LYS A 138 -3.28 -0.12 -16.56
CA LYS A 138 -3.32 1.26 -16.05
C LYS A 138 -2.00 1.80 -15.56
N VAL A 139 -1.08 0.93 -15.13
CA VAL A 139 0.23 1.34 -14.62
C VAL A 139 1.35 1.17 -15.63
N GLN A 140 1.08 0.50 -16.76
CA GLN A 140 2.05 0.31 -17.83
C GLN A 140 2.58 1.64 -18.34
N GLY A 141 3.90 1.76 -18.46
CA GLY A 141 4.56 2.96 -18.97
C GLY A 141 4.58 4.16 -18.02
N LYS A 142 4.03 4.04 -16.82
CA LYS A 142 4.13 5.11 -15.79
C LYS A 142 5.57 5.30 -15.34
N SER A 143 5.89 6.53 -14.92
CA SER A 143 7.11 6.78 -14.18
C SER A 143 7.10 6.01 -12.85
N PRO A 144 8.29 5.72 -12.26
CA PRO A 144 8.36 5.03 -10.96
C PRO A 144 7.52 5.71 -9.88
N MET A 145 7.64 7.02 -9.78
CA MET A 145 6.90 7.80 -8.80
C MET A 145 5.38 7.74 -9.04
N ASP A 146 4.95 7.78 -10.30
CA ASP A 146 3.52 7.68 -10.63
C ASP A 146 2.98 6.27 -10.41
N LEU A 147 3.83 5.24 -10.58
CA LEU A 147 3.50 3.87 -10.20
C LEU A 147 3.27 3.78 -8.69
N LEU A 148 4.20 4.30 -7.87
CA LEU A 148 4.06 4.30 -6.41
C LEU A 148 2.79 5.04 -5.96
N ARG A 149 2.53 6.23 -6.52
CA ARG A 149 1.30 7.01 -6.24
C ARG A 149 0.04 6.24 -6.62
N HIS A 150 0.05 5.59 -7.78
CA HIS A 150 -1.10 4.82 -8.24
C HIS A 150 -1.39 3.63 -7.32
N VAL A 151 -0.37 2.85 -6.96
CA VAL A 151 -0.51 1.72 -6.03
C VAL A 151 -0.98 2.20 -4.66
N ASN A 152 -0.39 3.28 -4.13
CA ASN A 152 -0.78 3.82 -2.84
C ASN A 152 -2.25 4.25 -2.83
N SER A 153 -2.64 5.12 -3.75
CA SER A 153 -4.01 5.64 -3.82
C SER A 153 -5.04 4.55 -4.11
N PHE A 154 -4.71 3.55 -4.92
CA PHE A 154 -5.59 2.44 -5.23
C PHE A 154 -5.95 1.64 -3.97
N TRP A 155 -4.96 1.18 -3.22
CA TRP A 155 -5.19 0.38 -2.02
C TRP A 155 -5.79 1.19 -0.88
N ASN A 156 -5.51 2.49 -0.78
CA ASN A 156 -6.14 3.38 0.20
C ASN A 156 -7.66 3.57 0.00
N THR A 157 -8.24 3.03 -1.07
CA THR A 157 -9.70 3.08 -1.28
C THR A 157 -10.46 1.98 -0.55
N TRP A 158 -9.80 1.02 0.12
CA TRP A 158 -10.45 0.05 1.00
C TRP A 158 -10.77 0.70 2.35
N PRO A 159 -11.84 0.28 3.04
CA PRO A 159 -12.14 0.76 4.38
C PRO A 159 -11.08 0.27 5.38
N TYR A 160 -10.68 1.12 6.31
CA TYR A 160 -9.83 0.70 7.43
C TYR A 160 -10.63 -0.14 8.43
N LYS A 161 -10.06 -1.24 8.89
CA LYS A 161 -10.66 -2.10 9.90
C LYS A 161 -9.58 -2.68 10.79
N GLU A 162 -9.77 -2.54 12.09
CA GLU A 162 -8.87 -3.09 13.10
C GLU A 162 -8.96 -4.61 13.17
N ASP A 163 -7.86 -5.24 13.52
CA ASP A 163 -7.72 -6.69 13.63
C ASP A 163 -8.68 -7.31 14.63
N ILE A 164 -8.89 -6.65 15.74
CA ILE A 164 -9.85 -7.10 16.75
C ILE A 164 -11.27 -7.26 16.18
N ILE A 165 -11.65 -6.41 15.24
CA ILE A 165 -12.96 -6.46 14.56
C ILE A 165 -12.96 -7.53 13.46
N ASN A 166 -11.88 -7.63 12.70
CA ASN A 166 -11.79 -8.56 11.58
C ASN A 166 -11.53 -10.01 12.00
N TRP A 167 -10.70 -10.20 13.03
CA TRP A 167 -10.10 -11.49 13.37
C TRP A 167 -10.30 -11.90 14.82
N GLY A 168 -10.74 -10.98 15.69
CA GLY A 168 -10.91 -11.24 17.14
C GLY A 168 -9.59 -11.33 17.91
N VAL A 169 -8.49 -10.85 17.31
CA VAL A 169 -7.14 -10.77 17.91
C VAL A 169 -6.58 -9.37 17.73
N GLU A 170 -5.60 -8.97 18.52
CA GLU A 170 -5.07 -7.60 18.52
C GLU A 170 -4.07 -7.32 17.39
N ASP A 171 -3.38 -8.35 16.87
CA ASP A 171 -2.35 -8.23 15.83
C ASP A 171 -2.41 -9.45 14.90
N TYR A 172 -2.87 -9.27 13.68
CA TYR A 172 -2.98 -10.29 12.66
C TYR A 172 -2.56 -9.77 11.28
N TRP A 173 -1.43 -10.17 10.82
CA TRP A 173 -0.90 -9.78 9.52
C TRP A 173 -1.63 -10.49 8.38
N ALA A 174 -2.61 -9.84 7.78
CA ALA A 174 -3.41 -10.42 6.71
C ALA A 174 -2.62 -10.50 5.39
N ILE A 175 -2.77 -11.63 4.71
CA ILE A 175 -2.26 -11.76 3.34
C ILE A 175 -3.14 -10.97 2.35
N PRO A 176 -2.63 -10.60 1.15
CA PRO A 176 -3.40 -9.89 0.15
C PRO A 176 -4.77 -10.49 -0.18
N ALA A 177 -4.90 -11.82 -0.15
CA ALA A 177 -6.18 -12.50 -0.39
C ALA A 177 -7.20 -12.28 0.73
N GLU A 178 -6.76 -12.15 1.96
CA GLU A 178 -7.58 -11.85 3.13
C GLU A 178 -7.96 -10.36 3.15
N PHE A 179 -7.00 -9.48 2.84
CA PHE A 179 -7.26 -8.05 2.69
C PHE A 179 -8.33 -7.75 1.63
N LEU A 180 -8.30 -8.42 0.48
CA LEU A 180 -9.36 -8.27 -0.55
C LEU A 180 -10.75 -8.59 -0.02
N LYS A 181 -10.88 -9.54 0.90
CA LYS A 181 -12.16 -10.01 1.42
C LYS A 181 -12.68 -9.16 2.58
N LYS A 182 -11.79 -8.75 3.48
CA LYS A 182 -12.16 -8.18 4.77
C LYS A 182 -11.64 -6.76 4.99
N SER A 183 -10.69 -6.30 4.12
CA SER A 183 -9.87 -5.12 4.42
C SER A 183 -8.92 -5.40 5.60
N GLY A 184 -8.35 -4.37 6.21
CA GLY A 184 -7.43 -4.53 7.32
C GLY A 184 -6.99 -3.20 7.91
N ASP A 185 -5.97 -3.25 8.73
CA ASP A 185 -5.35 -2.07 9.35
C ASP A 185 -4.00 -1.69 8.72
N CYS A 186 -3.16 -0.93 9.40
CA CYS A 186 -2.02 -0.25 8.78
C CYS A 186 -0.99 -1.18 8.16
N GLU A 187 -0.64 -2.29 8.81
CA GLU A 187 0.32 -3.25 8.27
C GLU A 187 -0.25 -4.01 7.08
N ASP A 188 -1.55 -4.32 7.06
CA ASP A 188 -2.19 -5.01 5.96
C ASP A 188 -2.19 -4.17 4.68
N TYR A 189 -2.38 -2.85 4.80
CA TYR A 189 -2.18 -1.92 3.68
C TYR A 189 -0.73 -1.92 3.20
N ALA A 190 0.24 -1.92 4.10
CA ALA A 190 1.65 -1.97 3.73
C ALA A 190 2.00 -3.30 3.04
N ILE A 191 1.47 -4.42 3.54
CA ILE A 191 1.63 -5.77 2.99
C ILE A 191 1.05 -5.87 1.58
N VAL A 192 -0.19 -5.47 1.36
CA VAL A 192 -0.81 -5.58 0.04
C VAL A 192 -0.11 -4.70 -1.00
N LYS A 193 0.34 -3.50 -0.62
CA LYS A 193 1.14 -2.63 -1.47
C LYS A 193 2.50 -3.24 -1.80
N TYR A 194 3.17 -3.85 -0.81
CA TYR A 194 4.43 -4.55 -0.98
C TYR A 194 4.33 -5.64 -2.05
N PHE A 195 3.36 -6.56 -1.92
CA PHE A 195 3.18 -7.63 -2.89
C PHE A 195 2.73 -7.11 -4.26
N THR A 196 1.89 -6.09 -4.31
CA THR A 196 1.49 -5.47 -5.58
C THR A 196 2.70 -4.93 -6.33
N LEU A 197 3.56 -4.17 -5.67
CA LEU A 197 4.76 -3.59 -6.29
C LEU A 197 5.78 -4.66 -6.67
N LYS A 198 5.91 -5.72 -5.88
CA LYS A 198 6.74 -6.88 -6.20
C LYS A 198 6.28 -7.56 -7.50
N GLU A 199 4.99 -7.81 -7.65
CA GLU A 199 4.41 -8.41 -8.86
C GLU A 199 4.45 -7.46 -10.08
N LEU A 200 4.58 -6.17 -9.87
CA LEU A 200 4.85 -5.17 -10.91
C LEU A 200 6.34 -5.03 -11.24
N GLY A 201 7.21 -5.86 -10.64
CA GLY A 201 8.62 -5.95 -10.98
C GLY A 201 9.56 -5.11 -10.10
N ILE A 202 9.09 -4.49 -9.02
CA ILE A 202 10.00 -3.85 -8.07
C ILE A 202 10.71 -4.93 -7.24
N PRO A 203 12.06 -4.95 -7.23
CA PRO A 203 12.80 -5.93 -6.46
C PRO A 203 12.47 -5.85 -4.97
N ARG A 204 12.25 -7.00 -4.35
CA ARG A 204 11.94 -7.10 -2.91
C ARG A 204 13.01 -6.48 -2.01
N GLU A 205 14.25 -6.47 -2.48
CA GLU A 205 15.38 -5.86 -1.80
C GLU A 205 15.23 -4.33 -1.65
N ASN A 206 14.44 -3.72 -2.53
CA ASN A 206 14.20 -2.27 -2.56
C ASN A 206 12.93 -1.86 -1.83
N MET A 207 12.30 -2.77 -1.11
CA MET A 207 11.07 -2.48 -0.36
C MET A 207 11.17 -3.05 1.04
N ARG A 208 10.58 -2.33 2.00
CA ARG A 208 10.46 -2.80 3.39
C ARG A 208 9.14 -2.34 4.00
N ILE A 209 8.44 -3.24 4.65
CA ILE A 209 7.40 -2.87 5.59
C ILE A 209 8.11 -2.33 6.83
N VAL A 210 7.71 -1.16 7.29
CA VAL A 210 8.36 -0.45 8.40
C VAL A 210 7.33 -0.21 9.49
N VAL A 211 7.56 -0.82 10.63
CA VAL A 211 6.80 -0.54 11.84
C VAL A 211 7.41 0.67 12.53
N VAL A 212 6.60 1.68 12.76
CA VAL A 212 6.97 2.96 13.33
C VAL A 212 6.11 3.28 14.55
N ARG A 213 6.60 4.16 15.40
CA ARG A 213 5.74 4.92 16.32
C ARG A 213 5.45 6.28 15.69
N ASP A 214 4.18 6.57 15.47
CA ASP A 214 3.73 7.92 15.15
C ASP A 214 3.76 8.73 16.45
N THR A 215 4.69 9.70 16.52
CA THR A 215 4.92 10.49 17.74
C THR A 215 3.88 11.59 17.94
N VAL A 216 3.14 11.96 16.89
CA VAL A 216 2.04 12.93 16.97
C VAL A 216 0.78 12.25 17.48
N ARG A 217 0.43 11.09 16.90
CA ARG A 217 -0.76 10.32 17.28
C ARG A 217 -0.50 9.44 18.50
N ASN A 218 0.77 9.29 18.90
CA ASN A 218 1.25 8.49 20.03
C ASN A 218 0.86 7.00 19.95
N MET A 219 0.86 6.42 18.73
CA MET A 219 0.44 5.04 18.51
C MET A 219 1.41 4.30 17.57
N ALA A 220 1.35 2.97 17.59
CA ALA A 220 2.03 2.15 16.59
C ALA A 220 1.40 2.37 15.21
N HIS A 221 2.20 2.27 14.17
CA HIS A 221 1.76 2.39 12.79
C HIS A 221 2.70 1.61 11.88
N ALA A 222 2.21 1.23 10.70
CA ALA A 222 3.03 0.54 9.71
C ALA A 222 2.89 1.20 8.34
N VAL A 223 4.01 1.31 7.62
CA VAL A 223 4.08 1.90 6.29
C VAL A 223 4.97 1.06 5.37
N LEU A 224 4.84 1.25 4.07
CA LEU A 224 5.76 0.67 3.10
C LEU A 224 6.80 1.71 2.68
N ALA A 225 8.09 1.39 2.84
CA ALA A 225 9.20 2.15 2.30
C ALA A 225 9.70 1.50 1.01
N VAL A 226 9.83 2.30 -0.06
CA VAL A 226 10.39 1.90 -1.35
C VAL A 226 11.65 2.71 -1.61
N TYR A 227 12.78 2.02 -1.75
CA TYR A 227 14.10 2.63 -1.98
C TYR A 227 14.32 2.84 -3.48
N MET A 228 14.56 4.09 -3.86
CA MET A 228 14.73 4.47 -5.25
C MET A 228 15.60 5.74 -5.31
N ASP A 229 16.56 5.78 -6.24
CA ASP A 229 17.41 6.96 -6.51
C ASP A 229 18.14 7.53 -5.29
N GLY A 230 18.52 6.65 -4.34
CA GLY A 230 19.25 7.05 -3.12
C GLY A 230 18.37 7.65 -2.02
N ASP A 231 17.05 7.57 -2.16
CA ASP A 231 16.05 7.99 -1.18
C ASP A 231 15.11 6.83 -0.81
N ALA A 232 14.27 7.00 0.19
CA ALA A 232 13.19 6.08 0.53
C ALA A 232 11.84 6.81 0.50
N TYR A 233 10.96 6.34 -0.35
CA TYR A 233 9.61 6.89 -0.53
C TYR A 233 8.60 6.07 0.25
N ILE A 234 7.73 6.76 0.98
CA ILE A 234 6.78 6.16 1.91
C ILE A 234 5.39 6.10 1.29
N LEU A 235 4.84 4.89 1.25
CA LEU A 235 3.44 4.62 0.93
C LEU A 235 2.70 4.35 2.23
N ASP A 236 1.70 5.17 2.51
CA ASP A 236 0.98 5.19 3.78
C ASP A 236 -0.53 5.10 3.52
N ASN A 237 -1.27 4.39 4.38
CA ASN A 237 -2.74 4.35 4.28
C ASN A 237 -3.42 5.63 4.77
N LEU A 238 -2.71 6.45 5.55
CA LEU A 238 -3.22 7.74 6.05
C LEU A 238 -3.14 8.85 5.01
N SER A 239 -2.41 8.66 3.90
CA SER A 239 -2.24 9.68 2.87
C SER A 239 -2.03 9.06 1.49
N ASN A 240 -2.66 9.65 0.47
CA ASN A 240 -2.38 9.28 -0.93
C ASN A 240 -1.06 9.88 -1.44
N ALA A 241 -0.47 10.84 -0.73
CA ALA A 241 0.82 11.39 -1.08
C ALA A 241 1.93 10.39 -0.82
N VAL A 242 2.82 10.21 -1.81
CA VAL A 242 4.06 9.45 -1.65
C VAL A 242 5.19 10.45 -1.42
N LEU A 243 5.75 10.43 -0.23
CA LEU A 243 6.75 11.39 0.21
C LEU A 243 8.08 10.71 0.52
N SER A 244 9.19 11.44 0.35
CA SER A 244 10.48 11.03 0.91
C SER A 244 10.38 10.87 2.44
N HIS A 245 11.03 9.86 2.98
CA HIS A 245 11.09 9.61 4.43
C HIS A 245 11.62 10.83 5.21
N SER A 246 12.50 11.60 4.61
CA SER A 246 13.11 12.79 5.23
C SER A 246 12.10 13.92 5.49
N ARG A 247 10.96 13.91 4.80
CA ARG A 247 9.87 14.89 4.95
C ARG A 247 8.85 14.49 6.00
N ILE A 248 8.91 13.26 6.51
CA ILE A 248 7.96 12.71 7.49
C ILE A 248 8.68 12.68 8.84
N ARG A 249 8.43 13.66 9.70
CA ARG A 249 9.17 13.87 10.95
C ARG A 249 8.54 13.18 12.17
N GLN A 250 7.26 12.82 12.05
CA GLN A 250 6.52 12.19 13.15
C GLN A 250 6.79 10.69 13.29
N TYR A 251 7.42 10.03 12.32
CA TYR A 251 7.67 8.60 12.38
C TYR A 251 9.02 8.29 13.02
N SER A 252 8.97 7.47 14.06
CA SER A 252 10.14 6.88 14.71
C SER A 252 10.14 5.37 14.45
N PRO A 253 10.97 4.87 13.51
CA PRO A 253 10.95 3.46 13.16
C PRO A 253 11.48 2.61 14.31
N GLN A 254 10.84 1.48 14.50
CA GLN A 254 11.21 0.46 15.47
C GLN A 254 11.93 -0.70 14.79
N TYR A 255 11.31 -1.24 13.75
CA TYR A 255 11.93 -2.24 12.88
C TYR A 255 11.35 -2.19 11.48
N SER A 256 12.07 -2.80 10.55
CA SER A 256 11.58 -3.02 9.18
C SER A 256 11.84 -4.46 8.75
N VAL A 257 11.06 -4.94 7.78
CA VAL A 257 11.13 -6.31 7.29
C VAL A 257 10.82 -6.39 5.80
N ASN A 258 11.45 -7.34 5.14
CA ASN A 258 11.07 -7.87 3.84
C ASN A 258 11.42 -9.37 3.75
N GLU A 259 11.34 -9.97 2.57
CA GLU A 259 11.70 -11.38 2.37
C GLU A 259 13.21 -11.69 2.53
N VAL A 260 14.06 -10.66 2.58
CA VAL A 260 15.54 -10.79 2.64
C VAL A 260 16.07 -10.67 4.07
N GLY A 261 15.34 -9.92 4.92
CA GLY A 261 15.81 -9.67 6.28
C GLY A 261 14.85 -8.86 7.13
N ARG A 262 15.23 -8.74 8.39
CA ARG A 262 14.64 -7.86 9.39
C ARG A 262 15.72 -6.92 9.90
N TRP A 263 15.37 -5.67 10.13
CA TRP A 263 16.30 -4.64 10.66
C TRP A 263 15.64 -3.95 11.85
N ALA A 264 16.35 -3.93 12.97
CA ALA A 264 16.00 -3.06 14.10
C ALA A 264 16.53 -1.65 13.82
N HIS A 265 15.77 -0.62 14.20
CA HIS A 265 16.13 0.78 14.00
C HIS A 265 16.42 1.46 15.33
N LEU A 266 17.58 2.10 15.45
CA LEU A 266 17.98 2.87 16.63
C LEU A 266 18.22 4.32 16.24
N LYS A 267 17.78 5.26 17.05
CA LYS A 267 18.12 6.67 16.86
C LYS A 267 19.63 6.84 16.95
N GLY A 268 20.23 7.35 15.88
CA GLY A 268 21.64 7.70 15.90
C GLY A 268 21.92 8.71 17.03
N ARG A 269 22.99 8.49 17.80
CA ARG A 269 23.49 9.49 18.73
C ARG A 269 23.93 10.72 17.91
N LYS A 270 23.31 11.88 18.12
CA LYS A 270 23.90 13.12 17.61
C LYS A 270 25.22 13.26 18.31
N VAL A 271 26.33 13.08 17.59
CA VAL A 271 27.64 13.52 18.05
C VAL A 271 27.57 15.04 18.03
N LYS A 272 27.68 15.66 19.22
CA LYS A 272 27.77 17.11 19.37
C LYS A 272 29.15 17.57 18.91
#